data_399b209de2fb9fd1a66f76dc17db5aa0
#
_entry.id   399b209de2fb9fd1a66f76dc17db5aa0
#
_cell.length_a   1.000
_cell.length_b   1.000
_cell.length_c   1.000
_cell.angle_alpha   90.00
_cell.angle_beta   90.00
_cell.angle_gamma   90.00
#
_symmetry.space_group_name_H-M   'P 1'
#
loop_
_entity.id
_entity.type
_entity.pdbx_description
1 polymer ?
#
loop_
_entity_poly.entity_id
_entity_poly.type
_entity_poly.pdbx_seq_one_letter_code
_entity_poly.pdbx_strand_id
1 'polypeptide(L)'
;MYLKRRKKVLAFMMPWLLAATCCAAQSTVDRPIRNVPANKELVRVTVYQLVVDPASRQPVVTLADPQEKRALFIWIGLAEARAIYSELEGVVAQRPLTHDLLEKIIRKTNGGIRQIVVTHTRDNIYYATIVLQREDNLIEIDARPSDAIVMALKFNAPVYVSGDLFEKMSLPLESRSDMEDTYGLSLQELSPDLAKYLSFESGKGVMVSGVRRGSQAALDGLMTGDIIAELDGLTVEDLPFILKTLKESKSPLKAKVYRKIRFLTLTLHPHPNF
;
A
#
# COMPACT_ATOMS: atom_id res chain seq x y z
N MET A 1 1.28 -88.22 30.16
CA MET A 1 2.44 -88.31 31.05
C MET A 1 3.48 -87.33 30.52
N TYR A 2 3.64 -86.19 31.12
CA TYR A 2 4.83 -85.43 31.43
C TYR A 2 4.51 -84.03 31.85
N LEU A 3 5.06 -83.69 32.92
CA LEU A 3 4.89 -82.65 33.87
C LEU A 3 5.02 -81.17 33.33
N LYS A 4 4.15 -80.34 33.91
CA LYS A 4 4.27 -78.89 33.99
C LYS A 4 5.55 -78.49 34.72
N ARG A 5 6.26 -77.51 34.16
CA ARG A 5 7.10 -76.62 34.93
C ARG A 5 6.72 -75.13 34.63
N ARG A 6 6.09 -74.53 35.60
CA ARG A 6 5.87 -73.09 35.66
C ARG A 6 7.19 -72.39 35.95
N LYS A 7 7.60 -71.42 35.09
CA LYS A 7 8.60 -70.47 35.44
C LYS A 7 7.89 -69.09 35.65
N LYS A 8 8.02 -68.55 36.85
CA LYS A 8 7.61 -67.22 37.22
C LYS A 8 8.49 -66.25 36.48
N VAL A 9 7.89 -65.40 35.68
CA VAL A 9 8.59 -64.17 35.11
C VAL A 9 8.21 -63.02 35.97
N LEU A 10 9.22 -62.49 36.65
CA LEU A 10 9.18 -61.27 37.44
C LEU A 10 8.95 -60.09 36.49
N ALA A 11 7.83 -59.39 36.66
CA ALA A 11 7.56 -58.16 35.95
C ALA A 11 8.42 -57.02 36.54
N PHE A 12 9.38 -56.58 35.76
CA PHE A 12 10.13 -55.38 36.06
C PHE A 12 9.35 -54.18 35.50
N MET A 13 8.66 -53.47 36.38
CA MET A 13 8.04 -52.20 36.04
C MET A 13 9.13 -51.16 35.94
N MET A 14 9.40 -50.75 34.71
CA MET A 14 10.24 -49.57 34.43
C MET A 14 9.31 -48.38 34.22
N PRO A 15 9.42 -47.26 35.00
CA PRO A 15 8.63 -46.08 34.75
C PRO A 15 9.14 -45.37 33.49
N TRP A 16 8.28 -45.22 32.50
CA TRP A 16 8.52 -44.36 31.36
C TRP A 16 8.47 -42.90 31.85
N LEU A 17 9.64 -42.30 31.99
CA LEU A 17 9.79 -40.87 32.03
C LEU A 17 9.44 -40.31 30.64
N LEU A 18 8.24 -39.72 30.53
CA LEU A 18 7.88 -38.85 29.43
C LEU A 18 8.75 -37.57 29.55
N ALA A 19 9.88 -37.57 28.85
CA ALA A 19 10.59 -36.36 28.57
C ALA A 19 9.75 -35.58 27.55
N ALA A 20 8.96 -34.62 28.04
CA ALA A 20 8.36 -33.59 27.23
C ALA A 20 9.50 -32.73 26.65
N THR A 21 9.95 -33.06 25.46
CA THR A 21 10.79 -32.18 24.65
C THR A 21 9.94 -30.97 24.29
N CYS A 22 10.04 -29.96 25.14
CA CYS A 22 9.58 -28.61 24.84
C CYS A 22 10.38 -28.16 23.61
N CYS A 23 9.75 -28.26 22.43
CA CYS A 23 10.25 -27.64 21.21
C CYS A 23 10.12 -26.13 21.40
N ALA A 24 11.13 -25.53 22.05
CA ALA A 24 11.30 -24.11 22.09
C ALA A 24 11.48 -23.68 20.63
N ALA A 25 10.44 -23.06 20.07
CA ALA A 25 10.55 -22.30 18.84
C ALA A 25 11.68 -21.30 19.05
N GLN A 26 12.86 -21.62 18.53
CA GLN A 26 13.96 -20.69 18.47
C GLN A 26 13.50 -19.55 17.58
N SER A 27 13.17 -18.42 18.23
CA SER A 27 13.07 -17.13 17.56
C SER A 27 14.38 -16.98 16.77
N THR A 28 14.23 -16.93 15.43
CA THR A 28 15.34 -16.63 14.54
C THR A 28 15.89 -15.26 14.95
N VAL A 29 17.03 -15.30 15.64
CA VAL A 29 17.80 -14.12 16.04
C VAL A 29 18.07 -13.32 14.78
N ASP A 30 17.53 -12.10 14.71
CA ASP A 30 17.82 -11.12 13.68
C ASP A 30 19.33 -10.91 13.61
N ARG A 31 20.00 -11.53 12.62
CA ARG A 31 21.40 -11.23 12.34
C ARG A 31 21.45 -9.84 11.73
N PRO A 32 22.29 -8.94 12.26
CA PRO A 32 22.43 -7.60 11.72
C PRO A 32 22.83 -7.66 10.24
N ILE A 33 22.05 -7.02 9.40
CA ILE A 33 22.26 -6.91 7.96
C ILE A 33 23.45 -5.95 7.75
N ARG A 34 24.50 -6.34 7.02
CA ARG A 34 25.80 -5.64 6.99
C ARG A 34 25.77 -4.23 6.38
N ASN A 35 24.87 -3.93 5.47
CA ASN A 35 24.76 -2.63 4.78
C ASN A 35 23.55 -1.80 5.20
N VAL A 36 22.61 -2.36 5.94
CA VAL A 36 21.67 -1.59 6.71
C VAL A 36 22.39 -1.19 7.98
N PRO A 37 22.60 0.11 8.25
CA PRO A 37 23.37 0.55 9.41
C PRO A 37 22.80 -0.10 10.66
N ALA A 38 23.58 -0.97 11.30
CA ALA A 38 23.19 -1.80 12.45
C ALA A 38 22.73 -1.01 13.68
N ASN A 39 22.71 0.32 13.59
CA ASN A 39 22.39 1.24 14.68
C ASN A 39 21.33 2.28 14.29
N LYS A 40 20.59 2.09 13.20
CA LYS A 40 19.56 3.04 12.78
C LYS A 40 18.21 2.33 12.77
N GLU A 41 17.32 2.88 13.56
CA GLU A 41 15.93 2.46 13.61
C GLU A 41 15.32 2.44 12.20
N LEU A 42 14.76 1.33 11.79
CA LEU A 42 14.04 1.21 10.52
C LEU A 42 12.59 1.58 10.73
N VAL A 43 12.09 2.51 9.97
CA VAL A 43 10.68 2.88 9.94
C VAL A 43 9.97 1.96 8.95
N ARG A 44 9.02 1.16 9.43
CA ARG A 44 8.14 0.39 8.54
C ARG A 44 7.23 1.36 7.80
N VAL A 45 7.06 1.14 6.49
CA VAL A 45 6.18 1.97 5.68
C VAL A 45 5.31 1.10 4.78
N THR A 46 4.24 1.68 4.26
CA THR A 46 3.37 1.07 3.25
C THR A 46 3.30 1.96 2.02
N VAL A 47 3.04 1.37 0.87
CA VAL A 47 2.69 2.15 -0.33
C VAL A 47 1.30 2.74 -0.10
N TYR A 48 1.27 4.03 0.21
CA TYR A 48 0.05 4.75 0.55
C TYR A 48 -0.75 5.13 -0.69
N GLN A 49 -0.05 5.72 -1.67
CA GLN A 49 -0.65 6.11 -2.94
C GLN A 49 0.39 6.22 -4.05
N LEU A 50 -0.09 6.17 -5.28
CA LEU A 50 0.66 6.45 -6.48
C LEU A 50 -0.09 7.53 -7.26
N VAL A 51 0.46 8.72 -7.36
CA VAL A 51 -0.15 9.88 -7.99
C VAL A 51 0.77 10.49 -9.04
N VAL A 52 0.22 11.34 -9.89
CA VAL A 52 1.02 12.18 -10.79
C VAL A 52 1.13 13.57 -10.17
N ASP A 53 2.35 14.02 -9.92
CA ASP A 53 2.60 15.38 -9.44
C ASP A 53 2.15 16.40 -10.49
N PRO A 54 1.20 17.28 -10.17
CA PRO A 54 0.66 18.24 -11.13
C PRO A 54 1.70 19.21 -11.69
N ALA A 55 2.71 19.56 -10.90
CA ALA A 55 3.73 20.53 -11.27
C ALA A 55 4.78 19.93 -12.23
N SER A 56 5.33 18.76 -11.89
CA SER A 56 6.36 18.11 -12.71
C SER A 56 5.80 17.14 -13.76
N ARG A 57 4.53 16.75 -13.64
CA ARG A 57 3.89 15.68 -14.43
C ARG A 57 4.57 14.32 -14.29
N GLN A 58 5.35 14.14 -13.26
CA GLN A 58 6.02 12.87 -12.96
C GLN A 58 5.21 12.05 -11.96
N PRO A 59 5.19 10.72 -12.10
CA PRO A 59 4.60 9.86 -11.09
C PRO A 59 5.39 9.93 -9.78
N VAL A 60 4.66 9.91 -8.67
CA VAL A 60 5.20 9.90 -7.30
C VAL A 60 4.61 8.73 -6.56
N VAL A 61 5.46 7.88 -6.01
CA VAL A 61 5.05 6.88 -5.04
C VAL A 61 5.23 7.45 -3.64
N THR A 62 4.19 7.34 -2.83
CA THR A 62 4.16 7.82 -1.46
C THR A 62 4.26 6.64 -0.50
N LEU A 63 5.26 6.66 0.37
CA LEU A 63 5.50 5.66 1.40
C LEU A 63 5.15 6.26 2.76
N ALA A 64 4.04 5.84 3.37
CA ALA A 64 3.57 6.36 4.64
C ALA A 64 3.98 5.48 5.83
N ASP A 65 4.17 6.10 6.98
CA ASP A 65 4.33 5.39 8.25
C ASP A 65 3.02 4.69 8.66
N PRO A 66 3.04 3.72 9.60
CA PRO A 66 1.84 2.98 9.97
C PRO A 66 0.73 3.85 10.57
N GLN A 67 1.06 5.02 11.07
CA GLN A 67 0.11 5.99 11.61
C GLN A 67 -0.42 6.96 10.56
N GLU A 68 0.09 6.88 9.34
CA GLU A 68 -0.26 7.77 8.21
C GLU A 68 -0.09 9.27 8.54
N LYS A 69 0.85 9.59 9.46
CA LYS A 69 1.14 10.96 9.86
C LYS A 69 2.21 11.63 9.02
N ARG A 70 3.14 10.83 8.52
CA ARG A 70 4.25 11.30 7.70
C ARG A 70 4.48 10.35 6.55
N ALA A 71 4.93 10.89 5.43
CA ALA A 71 5.28 10.08 4.26
C ALA A 71 6.54 10.56 3.56
N LEU A 72 7.21 9.62 2.94
CA LEU A 72 8.29 9.86 2.00
C LEU A 72 7.75 9.85 0.58
N PHE A 73 8.08 10.88 -0.19
CA PHE A 73 7.68 11.03 -1.59
C PHE A 73 8.86 10.71 -2.50
N ILE A 74 8.68 9.78 -3.43
CA ILE A 74 9.72 9.36 -4.36
C ILE A 74 9.19 9.51 -5.79
N TRP A 75 9.79 10.44 -6.55
CA TRP A 75 9.50 10.61 -7.97
C TRP A 75 10.10 9.46 -8.75
N ILE A 76 9.31 8.83 -9.61
CA ILE A 76 9.68 7.64 -10.38
C ILE A 76 9.32 7.82 -11.85
N GLY A 77 9.87 6.96 -12.71
CA GLY A 77 9.51 6.96 -14.12
C GLY A 77 8.12 6.36 -14.38
N LEU A 78 7.58 6.65 -15.54
CA LEU A 78 6.24 6.20 -15.94
C LEU A 78 6.16 4.66 -16.07
N ALA A 79 7.22 4.02 -16.51
CA ALA A 79 7.27 2.55 -16.61
C ALA A 79 7.26 1.89 -15.23
N GLU A 80 8.01 2.46 -14.29
CA GLU A 80 8.07 2.02 -12.90
C GLU A 80 6.73 2.22 -12.20
N ALA A 81 6.10 3.36 -12.41
CA ALA A 81 4.76 3.65 -11.88
C ALA A 81 3.72 2.63 -12.38
N ARG A 82 3.76 2.28 -13.67
CA ARG A 82 2.89 1.25 -14.23
C ARG A 82 3.11 -0.12 -13.58
N ALA A 83 4.37 -0.47 -13.31
CA ALA A 83 4.69 -1.73 -12.65
C ALA A 83 4.13 -1.78 -11.22
N ILE A 84 4.32 -0.71 -10.43
CA ILE A 84 3.73 -0.59 -9.08
C ILE A 84 2.20 -0.65 -9.15
N TYR A 85 1.59 0.12 -10.04
CA TYR A 85 0.13 0.15 -10.23
C TYR A 85 -0.44 -1.25 -10.55
N SER A 86 0.22 -1.98 -11.45
CA SER A 86 -0.23 -3.32 -11.83
C SER A 86 -0.25 -4.27 -10.64
N GLU A 87 0.74 -4.19 -9.75
CA GLU A 87 0.78 -5.02 -8.54
C GLU A 87 -0.30 -4.61 -7.52
N LEU A 88 -0.50 -3.30 -7.32
CA LEU A 88 -1.51 -2.79 -6.39
C LEU A 88 -2.94 -3.16 -6.83
N GLU A 89 -3.21 -3.10 -8.13
CA GLU A 89 -4.53 -3.37 -8.71
C GLU A 89 -4.73 -4.83 -9.15
N GLY A 90 -3.70 -5.67 -9.04
CA GLY A 90 -3.76 -7.06 -9.47
C GLY A 90 -3.93 -7.23 -10.99
N VAL A 91 -3.42 -6.27 -11.77
CA VAL A 91 -3.49 -6.33 -13.24
C VAL A 91 -2.46 -7.30 -13.78
N VAL A 92 -2.93 -8.35 -14.45
CA VAL A 92 -2.07 -9.38 -15.03
C VAL A 92 -1.80 -9.08 -16.50
N ALA A 93 -0.51 -8.96 -16.86
CA ALA A 93 -0.10 -8.80 -18.24
C ALA A 93 -0.24 -10.13 -19.03
N GLN A 94 -0.54 -10.05 -20.34
CA GLN A 94 -0.64 -11.24 -21.20
C GLN A 94 0.68 -12.03 -21.30
N ARG A 95 1.81 -11.34 -21.18
CA ARG A 95 3.15 -11.93 -21.12
C ARG A 95 3.88 -11.40 -19.92
N PRO A 96 4.73 -12.23 -19.26
CA PRO A 96 5.52 -11.77 -18.12
C PRO A 96 6.35 -10.54 -18.46
N LEU A 97 6.24 -9.50 -17.64
CA LEU A 97 7.10 -8.32 -17.68
C LEU A 97 8.43 -8.61 -16.95
N THR A 98 9.33 -7.63 -16.93
CA THR A 98 10.67 -7.80 -16.33
C THR A 98 10.62 -8.23 -14.87
N HIS A 99 9.78 -7.59 -14.06
CA HIS A 99 9.63 -7.95 -12.64
C HIS A 99 8.95 -9.31 -12.43
N ASP A 100 8.03 -9.71 -13.32
CA ASP A 100 7.43 -11.06 -13.30
C ASP A 100 8.47 -12.14 -13.61
N LEU A 101 9.37 -11.85 -14.56
CA LEU A 101 10.48 -12.75 -14.89
C LEU A 101 11.43 -12.88 -13.70
N LEU A 102 11.80 -11.74 -13.07
CA LEU A 102 12.67 -11.74 -11.90
C LEU A 102 12.07 -12.49 -10.73
N GLU A 103 10.79 -12.28 -10.44
CA GLU A 103 10.05 -13.04 -9.43
C GLU A 103 10.12 -14.54 -9.70
N LYS A 104 9.86 -14.98 -10.95
CA LYS A 104 9.92 -16.39 -11.32
C LYS A 104 11.31 -16.98 -11.15
N ILE A 105 12.36 -16.23 -11.49
CA ILE A 105 13.75 -16.68 -11.30
C ILE A 105 14.03 -16.87 -9.81
N ILE A 106 13.72 -15.88 -8.97
CA ILE A 106 13.95 -15.95 -7.54
C ILE A 106 13.21 -17.14 -6.94
N ARG A 107 11.91 -17.32 -7.23
CA ARG A 107 11.12 -18.46 -6.72
C ARG A 107 11.63 -19.81 -7.23
N LYS A 108 12.03 -19.91 -8.50
CA LYS A 108 12.55 -21.14 -9.08
C LYS A 108 13.93 -21.54 -8.53
N THR A 109 14.68 -20.58 -8.00
CA THR A 109 15.97 -20.83 -7.32
C THR A 109 15.82 -20.96 -5.80
N ASN A 110 14.62 -21.25 -5.30
CA ASN A 110 14.28 -21.39 -3.88
C ASN A 110 14.63 -20.12 -3.05
N GLY A 111 14.55 -18.95 -3.68
CA GLY A 111 14.72 -17.67 -3.02
C GLY A 111 13.40 -17.01 -2.67
N GLY A 112 13.45 -16.04 -1.77
CA GLY A 112 12.36 -15.15 -1.39
C GLY A 112 12.91 -13.77 -1.05
N ILE A 113 12.03 -12.78 -0.94
CA ILE A 113 12.41 -11.46 -0.46
C ILE A 113 11.99 -11.35 1.01
N ARG A 114 12.96 -11.14 1.89
CA ARG A 114 12.74 -10.98 3.32
C ARG A 114 12.15 -9.61 3.63
N GLN A 115 12.73 -8.57 3.02
CA GLN A 115 12.33 -7.17 3.17
C GLN A 115 13.02 -6.32 2.11
N ILE A 116 12.54 -5.09 1.94
CA ILE A 116 13.28 -4.04 1.25
C ILE A 116 13.48 -2.83 2.17
N VAL A 117 14.57 -2.10 1.96
CA VAL A 117 14.89 -0.90 2.73
C VAL A 117 15.28 0.22 1.79
N VAL A 118 14.58 1.36 1.85
CA VAL A 118 15.06 2.60 1.24
C VAL A 118 16.09 3.21 2.20
N THR A 119 17.36 3.22 1.80
CA THR A 119 18.49 3.40 2.72
C THR A 119 18.93 4.84 2.87
N HIS A 120 19.12 5.55 1.77
CA HIS A 120 19.63 6.92 1.75
C HIS A 120 19.32 7.63 0.45
N THR A 121 19.62 8.92 0.42
CA THR A 121 19.62 9.72 -0.81
C THR A 121 21.00 10.35 -1.02
N ARG A 122 21.43 10.44 -2.27
CA ARG A 122 22.62 11.15 -2.71
C ARG A 122 22.30 11.86 -4.01
N ASP A 123 22.64 13.15 -4.10
CA ASP A 123 22.38 13.97 -5.30
C ASP A 123 20.92 13.88 -5.79
N ASN A 124 19.96 13.90 -4.86
CA ASN A 124 18.53 13.71 -5.07
C ASN A 124 18.13 12.33 -5.67
N ILE A 125 19.04 11.36 -5.68
CA ILE A 125 18.77 10.00 -6.11
C ILE A 125 18.58 9.13 -4.85
N TYR A 126 17.46 8.44 -4.77
CA TYR A 126 17.17 7.50 -3.68
C TYR A 126 17.78 6.12 -3.99
N TYR A 127 18.30 5.49 -2.95
CA TYR A 127 18.89 4.15 -2.99
C TYR A 127 18.07 3.21 -2.14
N ALA A 128 17.97 1.96 -2.57
CA ALA A 128 17.30 0.91 -1.81
C ALA A 128 18.10 -0.39 -1.83
N THR A 129 17.85 -1.21 -0.83
CA THR A 129 18.42 -2.55 -0.71
C THR A 129 17.29 -3.57 -0.65
N ILE A 130 17.34 -4.57 -1.51
CA ILE A 130 16.52 -5.77 -1.44
C ILE A 130 17.27 -6.79 -0.61
N VAL A 131 16.66 -7.28 0.46
CA VAL A 131 17.19 -8.40 1.26
C VAL A 131 16.59 -9.69 0.75
N LEU A 132 17.35 -10.39 -0.07
CA LEU A 132 16.98 -11.70 -0.61
C LEU A 132 17.31 -12.77 0.44
N GLN A 133 16.38 -13.65 0.70
CA GLN A 133 16.58 -14.84 1.51
C GLN A 133 16.68 -16.06 0.60
N ARG A 134 17.75 -16.84 0.79
CA ARG A 134 17.93 -18.13 0.15
C ARG A 134 18.46 -19.12 1.19
N GLU A 135 17.66 -20.11 1.53
CA GLU A 135 17.95 -21.01 2.66
C GLU A 135 18.20 -20.18 3.94
N ASP A 136 19.30 -20.38 4.62
CA ASP A 136 19.69 -19.62 5.82
C ASP A 136 20.52 -18.36 5.52
N ASN A 137 20.73 -18.04 4.24
CA ASN A 137 21.55 -16.91 3.84
C ASN A 137 20.69 -15.69 3.47
N LEU A 138 21.11 -14.52 3.95
CA LEU A 138 20.58 -13.23 3.54
C LEU A 138 21.59 -12.57 2.59
N ILE A 139 21.09 -12.12 1.44
CA ILE A 139 21.90 -11.49 0.39
C ILE A 139 21.32 -10.10 0.15
N GLU A 140 22.15 -9.09 0.32
CA GLU A 140 21.79 -7.70 0.07
C GLU A 140 22.06 -7.35 -1.39
N ILE A 141 21.06 -6.80 -2.05
CA ILE A 141 21.12 -6.40 -3.45
C ILE A 141 20.77 -4.93 -3.54
N ASP A 142 21.69 -4.14 -4.10
CA ASP A 142 21.44 -2.73 -4.44
C ASP A 142 20.36 -2.62 -5.53
N ALA A 143 19.41 -1.72 -5.36
CA ALA A 143 18.30 -1.54 -6.27
C ALA A 143 17.77 -0.10 -6.27
N ARG A 144 17.11 0.27 -7.35
CA ARG A 144 16.31 1.50 -7.33
C ARG A 144 15.09 1.28 -6.41
N PRO A 145 14.63 2.32 -5.68
CA PRO A 145 13.45 2.19 -4.81
C PRO A 145 12.21 1.65 -5.53
N SER A 146 11.96 2.11 -6.76
CA SER A 146 10.81 1.64 -7.55
C SER A 146 10.86 0.13 -7.84
N ASP A 147 12.03 -0.41 -8.21
CA ASP A 147 12.21 -1.85 -8.45
C ASP A 147 12.05 -2.64 -7.16
N ALA A 148 12.65 -2.14 -6.07
CA ALA A 148 12.54 -2.77 -4.76
C ALA A 148 11.08 -2.82 -4.28
N ILE A 149 10.30 -1.74 -4.45
CA ILE A 149 8.88 -1.67 -4.09
C ILE A 149 8.07 -2.70 -4.90
N VAL A 150 8.25 -2.77 -6.23
CA VAL A 150 7.55 -3.77 -7.05
C VAL A 150 7.86 -5.19 -6.55
N MET A 151 9.13 -5.46 -6.27
CA MET A 151 9.53 -6.78 -5.76
C MET A 151 8.97 -7.06 -4.36
N ALA A 152 8.89 -6.05 -3.49
CA ALA A 152 8.23 -6.19 -2.19
C ALA A 152 6.74 -6.55 -2.35
N LEU A 153 6.02 -5.88 -3.23
CA LEU A 153 4.61 -6.16 -3.52
C LEU A 153 4.42 -7.59 -4.04
N LYS A 154 5.25 -8.05 -5.00
CA LYS A 154 5.20 -9.42 -5.55
C LYS A 154 5.44 -10.52 -4.53
N PHE A 155 6.29 -10.27 -3.55
CA PHE A 155 6.61 -11.24 -2.50
C PHE A 155 5.84 -11.02 -1.21
N ASN A 156 4.97 -10.01 -1.16
CA ASN A 156 4.29 -9.58 0.06
C ASN A 156 5.29 -9.33 1.21
N ALA A 157 6.43 -8.73 0.87
CA ALA A 157 7.51 -8.46 1.79
C ALA A 157 7.36 -7.06 2.40
N PRO A 158 7.77 -6.86 3.66
CA PRO A 158 7.70 -5.55 4.30
C PRO A 158 8.67 -4.55 3.65
N VAL A 159 8.22 -3.30 3.62
CA VAL A 159 8.98 -2.15 3.14
C VAL A 159 9.42 -1.31 4.33
N TYR A 160 10.69 -0.93 4.36
CA TYR A 160 11.26 -0.06 5.37
C TYR A 160 11.98 1.14 4.75
N VAL A 161 12.09 2.19 5.52
CA VAL A 161 12.94 3.35 5.24
C VAL A 161 13.90 3.50 6.42
N SER A 162 15.17 3.86 6.18
CA SER A 162 16.07 4.17 7.29
C SER A 162 15.55 5.36 8.09
N GLY A 163 15.63 5.30 9.43
CA GLY A 163 15.09 6.34 10.31
C GLY A 163 15.62 7.73 9.98
N ASP A 164 16.93 7.84 9.75
CA ASP A 164 17.57 9.11 9.38
C ASP A 164 16.99 9.70 8.06
N LEU A 165 16.74 8.83 7.06
CA LEU A 165 16.17 9.29 5.79
C LEU A 165 14.73 9.71 6.01
N PHE A 166 13.96 8.91 6.74
CA PHE A 166 12.55 9.20 7.01
C PHE A 166 12.40 10.49 7.81
N GLU A 167 13.19 10.69 8.87
CA GLU A 167 13.16 11.89 9.67
C GLU A 167 13.47 13.16 8.84
N LYS A 168 14.49 13.09 7.98
CA LYS A 168 14.95 14.23 7.18
C LYS A 168 14.06 14.55 5.99
N MET A 169 13.53 13.54 5.33
CA MET A 169 12.92 13.69 4.01
C MET A 169 11.40 13.44 4.00
N SER A 170 10.82 12.86 5.08
CA SER A 170 9.38 12.71 5.14
C SER A 170 8.70 14.05 5.45
N LEU A 171 7.57 14.26 4.83
CA LEU A 171 6.70 15.40 5.08
C LEU A 171 5.48 14.93 5.87
N PRO A 172 4.84 15.81 6.66
CA PRO A 172 3.52 15.52 7.20
C PRO A 172 2.61 15.11 6.06
N LEU A 173 1.97 13.96 6.20
CA LEU A 173 0.81 13.68 5.38
C LEU A 173 -0.28 14.63 5.89
N GLU A 174 -0.80 15.45 4.99
CA GLU A 174 -2.05 16.11 5.30
C GLU A 174 -3.03 15.01 5.65
N SER A 175 -3.62 15.07 6.85
CA SER A 175 -4.59 14.06 7.28
C SER A 175 -5.57 13.88 6.13
N ARG A 176 -5.78 12.64 5.71
CA ARG A 176 -6.91 12.32 4.83
C ARG A 176 -8.07 13.13 5.35
N SER A 177 -8.68 13.92 4.48
CA SER A 177 -9.84 14.69 4.91
C SER A 177 -10.78 13.70 5.59
N ASP A 178 -11.47 14.10 6.66
CA ASP A 178 -12.49 13.26 7.32
C ASP A 178 -13.39 12.54 6.30
N MET A 179 -13.51 13.13 5.11
CA MET A 179 -14.23 12.59 3.96
C MET A 179 -13.58 11.35 3.35
N GLU A 180 -12.24 11.30 3.27
CA GLU A 180 -11.53 10.14 2.72
C GLU A 180 -11.57 8.97 3.69
N ASP A 181 -11.45 9.23 4.98
CA ASP A 181 -11.50 8.20 6.00
C ASP A 181 -12.92 7.70 6.25
N THR A 182 -13.90 8.58 6.30
CA THR A 182 -15.27 8.25 6.68
C THR A 182 -16.13 7.86 5.49
N TYR A 183 -16.05 8.61 4.38
CA TYR A 183 -16.87 8.41 3.19
C TYR A 183 -16.16 7.60 2.10
N GLY A 184 -14.82 7.52 2.16
CA GLY A 184 -13.97 6.83 1.19
C GLY A 184 -13.85 7.56 -0.14
N LEU A 185 -13.89 8.90 -0.10
CA LEU A 185 -13.90 9.79 -1.25
C LEU A 185 -12.71 10.73 -1.19
N SER A 186 -11.79 10.62 -2.14
CA SER A 186 -10.70 11.57 -2.34
C SER A 186 -11.12 12.60 -3.39
N LEU A 187 -10.95 13.87 -3.06
CA LEU A 187 -11.35 15.00 -3.91
C LEU A 187 -10.14 15.88 -4.22
N GLN A 188 -10.14 16.50 -5.39
CA GLN A 188 -9.14 17.49 -5.77
C GLN A 188 -9.76 18.66 -6.53
N GLU A 189 -9.10 19.82 -6.45
CA GLU A 189 -9.46 20.99 -7.23
C GLU A 189 -9.42 20.71 -8.72
N LEU A 190 -10.42 21.23 -9.44
CA LEU A 190 -10.51 21.13 -10.89
C LEU A 190 -9.77 22.31 -11.54
N SER A 191 -8.54 22.07 -12.00
CA SER A 191 -7.82 23.12 -12.75
C SER A 191 -8.47 23.41 -14.09
N PRO A 192 -8.34 24.64 -14.63
CA PRO A 192 -8.88 24.99 -15.94
C PRO A 192 -8.38 24.08 -17.08
N ASP A 193 -7.11 23.70 -17.03
CA ASP A 193 -6.52 22.79 -18.02
C ASP A 193 -7.12 21.38 -17.95
N LEU A 194 -7.38 20.90 -16.74
CA LEU A 194 -8.01 19.60 -16.52
C LEU A 194 -9.47 19.61 -16.96
N ALA A 195 -10.21 20.69 -16.65
CA ALA A 195 -11.59 20.87 -17.12
C ALA A 195 -11.66 20.84 -18.65
N LYS A 196 -10.76 21.57 -19.33
CA LYS A 196 -10.64 21.56 -20.78
C LYS A 196 -10.29 20.18 -21.36
N TYR A 197 -9.33 19.48 -20.72
CA TYR A 197 -8.95 18.13 -21.13
C TYR A 197 -10.11 17.14 -21.03
N LEU A 198 -10.95 17.27 -19.98
CA LEU A 198 -12.13 16.46 -19.76
C LEU A 198 -13.36 16.94 -20.54
N SER A 199 -13.22 17.97 -21.38
CA SER A 199 -14.34 18.58 -22.13
C SER A 199 -15.48 19.04 -21.21
N PHE A 200 -15.13 19.53 -20.03
CA PHE A 200 -16.08 20.07 -19.06
C PHE A 200 -16.16 21.61 -19.17
N GLU A 201 -17.18 22.10 -19.83
CA GLU A 201 -17.30 23.52 -20.19
C GLU A 201 -17.61 24.46 -19.01
N SER A 202 -18.25 23.97 -17.96
CA SER A 202 -18.65 24.79 -16.81
C SER A 202 -17.45 25.39 -16.07
N GLY A 203 -16.30 24.73 -16.10
CA GLY A 203 -15.08 25.16 -15.39
C GLY A 203 -15.18 25.14 -13.85
N LYS A 204 -16.38 25.00 -13.28
CA LYS A 204 -16.63 24.96 -11.83
C LYS A 204 -17.04 23.55 -11.42
N GLY A 205 -16.41 23.04 -10.39
CA GLY A 205 -16.65 21.70 -9.87
C GLY A 205 -15.41 21.16 -9.17
N VAL A 206 -15.56 20.01 -8.54
CA VAL A 206 -14.47 19.31 -7.85
C VAL A 206 -14.35 17.91 -8.45
N MET A 207 -13.11 17.51 -8.74
CA MET A 207 -12.85 16.19 -9.32
C MET A 207 -12.72 15.13 -8.23
N VAL A 208 -13.31 13.97 -8.46
CA VAL A 208 -13.10 12.76 -7.67
C VAL A 208 -11.78 12.15 -8.10
N SER A 209 -10.75 12.30 -7.27
CA SER A 209 -9.41 11.76 -7.52
C SER A 209 -9.28 10.29 -7.09
N GLY A 210 -10.15 9.82 -6.18
CA GLY A 210 -10.17 8.44 -5.75
C GLY A 210 -11.48 8.05 -5.07
N VAL A 211 -11.84 6.76 -5.21
CA VAL A 211 -12.99 6.15 -4.52
C VAL A 211 -12.53 4.82 -3.94
N ARG A 212 -12.60 4.67 -2.62
CA ARG A 212 -12.22 3.45 -1.94
C ARG A 212 -13.23 2.34 -2.20
N ARG A 213 -12.78 1.16 -2.61
CA ARG A 213 -13.66 0.00 -2.86
C ARG A 213 -14.43 -0.37 -1.58
N GLY A 214 -15.74 -0.60 -1.74
CA GLY A 214 -16.63 -0.97 -0.63
C GLY A 214 -16.96 0.19 0.33
N SER A 215 -16.54 1.41 0.03
CA SER A 215 -16.91 2.60 0.78
C SER A 215 -18.32 3.09 0.43
N GLN A 216 -18.86 4.01 1.24
CA GLN A 216 -20.15 4.62 0.95
C GLN A 216 -20.13 5.36 -0.39
N ALA A 217 -19.05 6.08 -0.71
CA ALA A 217 -18.90 6.74 -2.01
C ALA A 217 -18.99 5.77 -3.20
N ALA A 218 -18.41 4.56 -3.06
CA ALA A 218 -18.51 3.53 -4.09
C ALA A 218 -19.94 2.97 -4.20
N LEU A 219 -20.65 2.77 -3.07
CA LEU A 219 -22.04 2.31 -3.03
C LEU A 219 -22.99 3.34 -3.65
N ASP A 220 -22.73 4.61 -3.45
CA ASP A 220 -23.47 5.73 -4.05
C ASP A 220 -23.17 5.89 -5.56
N GLY A 221 -22.25 5.11 -6.08
CA GLY A 221 -21.93 5.04 -7.50
C GLY A 221 -20.93 6.08 -8.00
N LEU A 222 -20.21 6.77 -7.10
CA LEU A 222 -19.10 7.63 -7.49
C LEU A 222 -17.94 6.81 -8.07
N MET A 223 -17.21 7.39 -9.01
CA MET A 223 -16.04 6.79 -9.65
C MET A 223 -14.92 7.81 -9.76
N THR A 224 -13.69 7.32 -9.72
CA THR A 224 -12.52 8.13 -10.02
C THR A 224 -12.64 8.76 -11.42
N GLY A 225 -12.36 10.06 -11.51
CA GLY A 225 -12.51 10.85 -12.73
C GLY A 225 -13.88 11.53 -12.90
N ASP A 226 -14.81 11.34 -11.97
CA ASP A 226 -16.03 12.12 -11.92
C ASP A 226 -15.76 13.58 -11.57
N ILE A 227 -16.56 14.51 -12.08
CA ILE A 227 -16.58 15.90 -11.62
C ILE A 227 -17.93 16.15 -10.96
N ILE A 228 -17.92 16.48 -9.68
CA ILE A 228 -19.13 16.89 -8.96
C ILE A 228 -19.34 18.39 -9.23
N ALA A 229 -20.38 18.69 -10.00
CA ALA A 229 -20.69 20.05 -10.46
C ALA A 229 -21.72 20.75 -9.58
N GLU A 230 -22.70 20.01 -9.05
CA GLU A 230 -23.75 20.56 -8.19
C GLU A 230 -24.07 19.59 -7.03
N LEU A 231 -24.44 20.16 -5.87
CA LEU A 231 -25.02 19.43 -4.74
C LEU A 231 -26.35 20.09 -4.36
N ASP A 232 -27.45 19.34 -4.37
CA ASP A 232 -28.81 19.82 -4.11
C ASP A 232 -29.18 21.10 -4.90
N GLY A 233 -28.69 21.17 -6.16
CA GLY A 233 -28.93 22.32 -7.04
C GLY A 233 -27.98 23.51 -6.82
N LEU A 234 -27.08 23.45 -5.84
CA LEU A 234 -26.05 24.46 -5.62
C LEU A 234 -24.79 24.08 -6.40
N THR A 235 -24.26 25.04 -7.15
CA THR A 235 -22.99 24.82 -7.87
C THR A 235 -21.84 24.60 -6.90
N VAL A 236 -21.06 23.56 -7.12
CA VAL A 236 -19.81 23.30 -6.39
C VAL A 236 -18.73 24.22 -6.95
N GLU A 237 -18.34 25.23 -6.16
CA GLU A 237 -17.37 26.23 -6.61
C GLU A 237 -15.94 25.77 -6.39
N ASP A 238 -15.65 25.16 -5.25
CA ASP A 238 -14.33 24.78 -4.79
C ASP A 238 -14.35 23.57 -3.85
N LEU A 239 -13.16 23.09 -3.50
CA LEU A 239 -12.98 21.97 -2.58
C LEU A 239 -13.48 22.27 -1.14
N PRO A 240 -13.22 23.44 -0.53
CA PRO A 240 -13.77 23.79 0.77
C PRO A 240 -15.29 23.74 0.84
N PHE A 241 -15.97 24.21 -0.20
CA PHE A 241 -17.43 24.18 -0.27
C PHE A 241 -17.99 22.74 -0.22
N ILE A 242 -17.48 21.86 -1.06
CA ILE A 242 -17.97 20.46 -1.09
C ILE A 242 -17.65 19.72 0.19
N LEU A 243 -16.45 19.88 0.75
CA LEU A 243 -16.06 19.25 2.01
C LEU A 243 -16.96 19.68 3.17
N LYS A 244 -17.25 20.98 3.26
CA LYS A 244 -18.16 21.51 4.27
C LYS A 244 -19.59 20.97 4.08
N THR A 245 -20.12 21.01 2.86
CA THR A 245 -21.49 20.57 2.56
C THR A 245 -21.69 19.08 2.86
N LEU A 246 -20.74 18.23 2.47
CA LEU A 246 -20.80 16.79 2.74
C LEU A 246 -20.66 16.49 4.24
N LYS A 247 -19.85 17.26 4.97
CA LYS A 247 -19.63 17.08 6.42
C LYS A 247 -20.84 17.51 7.26
N GLU A 248 -21.49 18.61 6.86
CA GLU A 248 -22.63 19.18 7.60
C GLU A 248 -23.96 18.51 7.28
N SER A 249 -24.05 17.77 6.17
CA SER A 249 -25.29 17.15 5.73
C SER A 249 -25.63 15.91 6.57
N LYS A 250 -26.87 15.91 7.09
CA LYS A 250 -27.46 14.78 7.83
C LYS A 250 -28.44 13.96 6.99
N SER A 251 -28.66 14.36 5.74
CA SER A 251 -29.60 13.73 4.82
C SER A 251 -28.93 13.46 3.46
N PRO A 252 -29.44 12.50 2.67
CA PRO A 252 -28.91 12.25 1.34
C PRO A 252 -28.97 13.51 0.47
N LEU A 253 -27.86 13.76 -0.25
CA LEU A 253 -27.70 14.90 -1.15
C LEU A 253 -27.80 14.43 -2.61
N LYS A 254 -28.47 15.20 -3.44
CA LYS A 254 -28.48 14.97 -4.90
C LYS A 254 -27.24 15.63 -5.51
N ALA A 255 -26.33 14.82 -6.05
CA ALA A 255 -25.14 15.29 -6.74
C ALA A 255 -25.34 15.21 -8.25
N LYS A 256 -25.11 16.31 -8.95
CA LYS A 256 -24.98 16.34 -10.40
C LYS A 256 -23.53 16.13 -10.77
N VAL A 257 -23.26 15.00 -11.39
CA VAL A 257 -21.92 14.50 -11.67
C VAL A 257 -21.68 14.47 -13.17
N TYR A 258 -20.55 14.99 -13.61
CA TYR A 258 -20.12 14.89 -15.00
C TYR A 258 -19.16 13.71 -15.14
N ARG A 259 -19.53 12.76 -16.00
CA ARG A 259 -18.81 11.52 -16.28
C ARG A 259 -18.85 11.21 -17.77
N LYS A 260 -17.70 10.99 -18.40
CA LYS A 260 -17.60 10.59 -19.82
C LYS A 260 -18.51 11.44 -20.73
N ILE A 261 -18.33 12.76 -20.67
CA ILE A 261 -19.01 13.77 -21.53
C ILE A 261 -20.56 13.85 -21.31
N ARG A 262 -21.05 13.40 -20.18
CA ARG A 262 -22.50 13.49 -19.85
C ARG A 262 -22.70 13.78 -18.37
N PHE A 263 -23.81 14.46 -18.06
CA PHE A 263 -24.25 14.61 -16.68
C PHE A 263 -25.11 13.42 -16.25
N LEU A 264 -24.96 13.03 -15.00
CA LEU A 264 -25.81 12.07 -14.31
C LEU A 264 -26.08 12.60 -12.90
N THR A 265 -27.18 12.14 -12.31
CA THR A 265 -27.52 12.48 -10.93
C THR A 265 -27.30 11.26 -10.06
N LEU A 266 -26.51 11.43 -9.00
CA LEU A 266 -26.30 10.43 -7.96
C LEU A 266 -26.92 10.92 -6.66
N THR A 267 -27.29 9.99 -5.78
CA THR A 267 -27.69 10.31 -4.42
C THR A 267 -26.53 9.93 -3.50
N LEU A 268 -25.96 10.92 -2.83
CA LEU A 268 -24.86 10.74 -1.89
C LEU A 268 -25.43 10.61 -0.48
N HIS A 269 -25.10 9.51 0.22
CA HIS A 269 -25.58 9.24 1.56
C HIS A 269 -24.51 9.62 2.57
N PRO A 270 -24.75 10.61 3.44
CA PRO A 270 -23.77 10.94 4.48
C PRO A 270 -23.50 9.71 5.36
N HIS A 271 -22.27 9.57 5.81
CA HIS A 271 -21.90 8.46 6.66
C HIS A 271 -22.54 8.63 8.06
N PRO A 272 -23.09 7.57 8.66
CA PRO A 272 -23.84 7.67 9.92
C PRO A 272 -23.02 8.16 11.14
N ASN A 273 -21.71 8.33 10.99
CA ASN A 273 -20.78 8.76 12.05
C ASN A 273 -20.22 10.19 11.85
N PHE A 274 -20.88 11.05 11.07
CA PHE A 274 -20.59 12.49 11.05
C PHE A 274 -21.43 13.22 12.11
#